data_c3056b3a659137569aa3100957e82c9b
#
_entry.id   c3056b3a659137569aa3100957e82c9b
#
_cell.length_a   1.000
_cell.length_b   1.000
_cell.length_c   1.000
_cell.angle_alpha   90.00
_cell.angle_beta   90.00
_cell.angle_gamma   90.00
#
_symmetry.space_group_name_H-M   'P 1'
#
loop_
_entity.id
_entity.type
_entity.pdbx_description
1 polymer ?
#
loop_
_entity_poly.entity_id
_entity_poly.type
_entity_poly.pdbx_seq_one_letter_code
_entity_poly.pdbx_strand_id
1 'polypeptide(L)'
;MEILDINDAVKYMDASDLPILVGGCSLIIGTWVAYGTQTFRVLYTRSGEGVSPWQPTLNYIGSYFLTIGVLILKGRDWFGPVVGMVSLSSLVQTVPFFQIAVSLPLSIALLASLLWALKTAETLLCFAVCVLNTLVGIALWTSVSFFFSEWLEVYGQMCCMFASIMTMITWLPQIILVFTKRSTGELSLVFLLFEFIGSATTILYQALPWFGNEPWNAWLPEFVLFSQQFILVCLWTWFNRCLLIIPITHCMKLRKFATQRKKDSEEQAESTYEMVEYPPPYIDGSL
;
A
#
# COMPACT_ATOMS: atom_id res chain seq x y z
N MET A 1 -29.86 -27.27 0.51
CA MET A 1 -28.80 -26.35 0.09
C MET A 1 -28.25 -26.94 -1.21
N GLU A 2 -28.89 -26.61 -2.33
CA GLU A 2 -28.44 -27.05 -3.65
C GLU A 2 -27.14 -26.34 -3.96
N ILE A 3 -26.11 -27.15 -4.23
CA ILE A 3 -24.84 -26.64 -4.72
C ILE A 3 -25.12 -26.11 -6.11
N LEU A 4 -25.10 -24.78 -6.27
CA LEU A 4 -25.24 -24.14 -7.56
C LEU A 4 -24.18 -24.72 -8.50
N ASP A 5 -24.60 -25.41 -9.56
CA ASP A 5 -23.65 -25.92 -10.54
C ASP A 5 -22.96 -24.74 -11.21
N ILE A 6 -21.63 -24.69 -11.16
CA ILE A 6 -20.80 -23.62 -11.71
C ILE A 6 -21.14 -23.39 -13.19
N ASN A 7 -21.55 -24.45 -13.92
CA ASN A 7 -21.95 -24.37 -15.32
C ASN A 7 -23.25 -23.58 -15.52
N ASP A 8 -24.20 -23.68 -14.58
CA ASP A 8 -25.44 -22.88 -14.64
C ASP A 8 -25.16 -21.41 -14.26
N ALA A 9 -24.27 -21.15 -13.30
CA ALA A 9 -23.87 -19.81 -12.94
C ALA A 9 -23.22 -19.06 -14.11
N VAL A 10 -22.35 -19.74 -14.87
CA VAL A 10 -21.67 -19.16 -16.07
C VAL A 10 -22.68 -18.87 -17.20
N LYS A 11 -23.75 -19.65 -17.31
CA LYS A 11 -24.78 -19.48 -18.35
C LYS A 11 -25.67 -18.24 -18.16
N TYR A 12 -25.72 -17.71 -16.95
CA TYR A 12 -26.47 -16.49 -16.59
C TYR A 12 -25.60 -15.23 -16.49
N MET A 13 -24.28 -15.34 -16.79
CA MET A 13 -23.41 -14.17 -16.87
C MET A 13 -23.69 -13.39 -18.15
N ASP A 14 -24.04 -12.12 -18.00
CA ASP A 14 -24.00 -11.19 -19.13
C ASP A 14 -22.56 -11.07 -19.65
N ALA A 15 -22.41 -10.91 -20.96
CA ALA A 15 -21.09 -10.77 -21.58
C ALA A 15 -20.27 -9.60 -21.01
N SER A 16 -20.93 -8.63 -20.36
CA SER A 16 -20.31 -7.51 -19.65
C SER A 16 -19.76 -7.86 -18.27
N ASP A 17 -20.27 -8.91 -17.62
CA ASP A 17 -19.87 -9.28 -16.25
C ASP A 17 -18.52 -9.98 -16.20
N LEU A 18 -18.19 -10.78 -17.21
CA LEU A 18 -16.93 -11.52 -17.27
C LEU A 18 -15.68 -10.62 -17.25
N PRO A 19 -15.59 -9.55 -18.05
CA PRO A 19 -14.47 -8.60 -17.97
C PRO A 19 -14.35 -7.94 -16.59
N ILE A 20 -15.48 -7.62 -15.94
CA ILE A 20 -15.50 -7.01 -14.59
C ILE A 20 -14.95 -7.99 -13.56
N LEU A 21 -15.38 -9.23 -13.60
CA LEU A 21 -14.91 -10.27 -12.69
C LEU A 21 -13.41 -10.56 -12.89
N VAL A 22 -12.97 -10.76 -14.13
CA VAL A 22 -11.57 -11.06 -14.45
C VAL A 22 -10.68 -9.88 -14.12
N GLY A 23 -11.08 -8.66 -14.49
CA GLY A 23 -10.33 -7.43 -14.19
C GLY A 23 -10.22 -7.21 -12.68
N GLY A 24 -11.32 -7.30 -11.95
CA GLY A 24 -11.32 -7.11 -10.49
C GLY A 24 -10.52 -8.17 -9.74
N CYS A 25 -10.64 -9.45 -10.11
CA CYS A 25 -9.81 -10.51 -9.54
C CYS A 25 -8.31 -10.29 -9.85
N SER A 26 -7.98 -9.85 -11.05
CA SER A 26 -6.61 -9.52 -11.44
C SER A 26 -6.05 -8.36 -10.60
N LEU A 27 -6.85 -7.34 -10.32
CA LEU A 27 -6.48 -6.22 -9.47
C LEU A 27 -6.25 -6.66 -8.01
N ILE A 28 -7.11 -7.54 -7.46
CA ILE A 28 -6.92 -8.12 -6.12
C ILE A 28 -5.60 -8.87 -6.05
N ILE A 29 -5.32 -9.75 -7.01
CA ILE A 29 -4.07 -10.50 -7.08
C ILE A 29 -2.89 -9.55 -7.24
N GLY A 30 -3.01 -8.54 -8.11
CA GLY A 30 -2.00 -7.50 -8.31
C GLY A 30 -1.64 -6.77 -7.02
N THR A 31 -2.64 -6.38 -6.23
CA THR A 31 -2.44 -5.73 -4.93
C THR A 31 -1.71 -6.65 -3.95
N TRP A 32 -2.07 -7.95 -3.89
CA TRP A 32 -1.35 -8.94 -3.08
C TRP A 32 0.12 -9.08 -3.50
N VAL A 33 0.39 -9.17 -4.80
CA VAL A 33 1.76 -9.27 -5.32
C VAL A 33 2.53 -8.00 -5.03
N ALA A 34 1.94 -6.83 -5.25
CA ALA A 34 2.57 -5.53 -5.00
C ALA A 34 3.01 -5.40 -3.53
N TYR A 35 2.07 -5.42 -2.61
CA TYR A 35 2.36 -5.26 -1.17
C TYR A 35 3.16 -6.43 -0.61
N GLY A 36 2.89 -7.65 -1.06
CA GLY A 36 3.62 -8.84 -0.64
C GLY A 36 5.09 -8.77 -0.99
N THR A 37 5.43 -8.36 -2.22
CA THR A 37 6.83 -8.21 -2.64
C THR A 37 7.56 -7.11 -1.88
N GLN A 38 6.89 -5.98 -1.61
CA GLN A 38 7.47 -4.90 -0.83
C GLN A 38 7.67 -5.30 0.65
N THR A 39 6.66 -5.92 1.26
CA THR A 39 6.74 -6.43 2.63
C THR A 39 7.85 -7.48 2.78
N PHE A 40 7.88 -8.46 1.85
CA PHE A 40 8.93 -9.48 1.83
C PHE A 40 10.32 -8.87 1.71
N ARG A 41 10.50 -7.87 0.84
CA ARG A 41 11.77 -7.18 0.66
C ARG A 41 12.22 -6.51 1.95
N VAL A 42 11.36 -5.75 2.62
CA VAL A 42 11.67 -5.09 3.90
C VAL A 42 12.07 -6.12 4.97
N LEU A 43 11.33 -7.23 5.07
CA LEU A 43 11.62 -8.30 6.03
C LEU A 43 12.94 -9.03 5.71
N TYR A 44 13.19 -9.32 4.44
CA TYR A 44 14.38 -10.02 3.99
C TYR A 44 15.66 -9.20 4.17
N THR A 45 15.61 -7.92 3.77
CA THR A 45 16.76 -7.02 3.90
C THR A 45 16.93 -6.49 5.33
N ARG A 46 15.92 -6.66 6.18
CA ARG A 46 15.84 -6.04 7.51
C ARG A 46 16.05 -4.53 7.47
N SER A 47 15.71 -3.92 6.36
CA SER A 47 15.88 -2.50 6.10
C SER A 47 14.60 -1.96 5.46
N GLY A 48 14.13 -0.83 5.97
CA GLY A 48 13.04 -0.03 5.36
C GLY A 48 13.55 1.26 4.74
N GLU A 49 14.86 1.38 4.56
CA GLU A 49 15.46 2.62 4.06
C GLU A 49 14.96 2.95 2.65
N GLY A 50 14.48 4.18 2.46
CA GLY A 50 13.91 4.63 1.19
C GLY A 50 12.43 4.32 1.00
N VAL A 51 11.77 3.65 1.97
CA VAL A 51 10.32 3.47 1.99
C VAL A 51 9.72 4.41 3.03
N SER A 52 8.81 5.29 2.61
CA SER A 52 8.11 6.19 3.53
C SER A 52 7.03 5.43 4.31
N PRO A 53 7.02 5.49 5.65
CA PRO A 53 5.95 4.87 6.43
C PRO A 53 4.60 5.60 6.26
N TRP A 54 4.61 6.85 5.82
CA TRP A 54 3.40 7.62 5.54
C TRP A 54 2.63 7.11 4.34
N GLN A 55 3.29 6.53 3.32
CA GLN A 55 2.61 6.01 2.14
C GLN A 55 1.63 4.87 2.50
N PRO A 56 2.02 3.77 3.17
CA PRO A 56 1.06 2.76 3.58
C PRO A 56 0.06 3.25 4.63
N THR A 57 0.42 4.24 5.45
CA THR A 57 -0.50 4.87 6.41
C THR A 57 -1.63 5.62 5.70
N LEU A 58 -1.32 6.49 4.75
CA LEU A 58 -2.31 7.23 3.98
C LEU A 58 -3.18 6.29 3.13
N ASN A 59 -2.56 5.26 2.53
CA ASN A 59 -3.30 4.23 1.81
C ASN A 59 -4.28 3.47 2.72
N TYR A 60 -3.85 3.12 3.93
CA TYR A 60 -4.72 2.49 4.92
C TYR A 60 -5.91 3.39 5.28
N ILE A 61 -5.66 4.66 5.61
CA ILE A 61 -6.70 5.61 5.98
C ILE A 61 -7.69 5.80 4.83
N GLY A 62 -7.20 6.03 3.61
CA GLY A 62 -8.04 6.16 2.41
C GLY A 62 -8.90 4.93 2.16
N SER A 63 -8.30 3.74 2.15
CA SER A 63 -8.99 2.47 1.95
C SER A 63 -10.00 2.18 3.06
N TYR A 64 -9.72 2.55 4.31
CA TYR A 64 -10.62 2.40 5.45
C TYR A 64 -11.90 3.21 5.26
N PHE A 65 -11.77 4.51 4.98
CA PHE A 65 -12.94 5.37 4.76
C PHE A 65 -13.69 5.01 3.48
N LEU A 66 -13.00 4.61 2.42
CA LEU A 66 -13.63 4.14 1.20
C LEU A 66 -14.44 2.86 1.44
N THR A 67 -13.90 1.92 2.21
CA THR A 67 -14.60 0.69 2.60
C THR A 67 -15.88 1.00 3.37
N ILE A 68 -15.81 1.87 4.38
CA ILE A 68 -16.99 2.30 5.14
C ILE A 68 -17.98 3.02 4.25
N GLY A 69 -17.55 3.98 3.45
CA GLY A 69 -18.41 4.75 2.56
C GLY A 69 -19.17 3.86 1.58
N VAL A 70 -18.46 2.94 0.93
CA VAL A 70 -19.08 1.99 -0.02
C VAL A 70 -20.03 1.02 0.68
N LEU A 71 -19.68 0.52 1.88
CA LEU A 71 -20.57 -0.33 2.68
C LEU A 71 -21.87 0.38 3.04
N ILE A 72 -21.81 1.66 3.40
CA ILE A 72 -23.00 2.44 3.74
C ILE A 72 -23.87 2.70 2.51
N LEU A 73 -23.22 3.11 1.40
CA LEU A 73 -23.96 3.53 0.20
C LEU A 73 -24.49 2.37 -0.64
N LYS A 74 -23.74 1.28 -0.72
CA LYS A 74 -24.09 0.13 -1.60
C LYS A 74 -24.33 -1.17 -0.83
N GLY A 75 -23.96 -1.26 0.44
CA GLY A 75 -24.06 -2.49 1.22
C GLY A 75 -25.50 -2.99 1.36
N ARG A 76 -26.48 -2.10 1.38
CA ARG A 76 -27.89 -2.47 1.43
C ARG A 76 -28.32 -3.20 0.14
N ASP A 77 -27.82 -2.80 -0.99
CA ASP A 77 -28.14 -3.40 -2.29
C ASP A 77 -27.43 -4.75 -2.45
N TRP A 78 -26.22 -4.87 -1.90
CA TRP A 78 -25.40 -6.09 -1.97
C TRP A 78 -25.81 -7.16 -0.96
N PHE A 79 -26.13 -6.74 0.28
CA PHE A 79 -26.45 -7.61 1.41
C PHE A 79 -27.93 -7.53 1.82
N GLY A 80 -28.79 -6.92 0.98
CA GLY A 80 -30.20 -6.78 1.23
C GLY A 80 -30.92 -8.12 1.49
N PRO A 81 -32.22 -8.16 1.84
CA PRO A 81 -32.89 -9.28 2.50
C PRO A 81 -33.01 -10.56 1.68
N VAL A 82 -32.25 -10.75 0.66
CA VAL A 82 -32.15 -12.01 -0.09
C VAL A 82 -31.23 -12.97 0.66
N VAL A 83 -31.62 -13.33 1.87
CA VAL A 83 -31.16 -14.53 2.54
C VAL A 83 -31.68 -15.71 1.69
N GLY A 84 -30.88 -16.09 0.67
CA GLY A 84 -31.24 -17.26 -0.13
C GLY A 84 -30.53 -17.36 -1.48
N MET A 85 -30.30 -16.28 -2.19
CA MET A 85 -29.63 -16.34 -3.50
C MET A 85 -28.72 -15.11 -3.67
N VAL A 86 -27.44 -15.29 -3.42
CA VAL A 86 -26.42 -14.37 -3.94
C VAL A 86 -26.40 -14.59 -5.46
N SER A 87 -27.01 -13.67 -6.22
CA SER A 87 -26.92 -13.74 -7.68
C SER A 87 -25.47 -13.50 -8.10
N LEU A 88 -25.02 -14.14 -9.16
CA LEU A 88 -23.65 -13.96 -9.66
C LEU A 88 -23.40 -12.48 -10.02
N SER A 89 -24.40 -11.77 -10.50
CA SER A 89 -24.34 -10.32 -10.76
C SER A 89 -24.06 -9.50 -9.49
N SER A 90 -24.65 -9.85 -8.35
CA SER A 90 -24.34 -9.16 -7.09
C SER A 90 -22.89 -9.48 -6.63
N LEU A 91 -22.41 -10.69 -6.85
CA LEU A 91 -21.01 -11.04 -6.57
C LEU A 91 -20.03 -10.20 -7.42
N VAL A 92 -20.30 -10.08 -8.72
CA VAL A 92 -19.47 -9.26 -9.64
C VAL A 92 -19.41 -7.81 -9.18
N GLN A 93 -20.53 -7.25 -8.74
CA GLN A 93 -20.58 -5.88 -8.22
C GLN A 93 -19.82 -5.69 -6.90
N THR A 94 -19.60 -6.76 -6.12
CA THR A 94 -18.84 -6.68 -4.86
C THR A 94 -17.33 -6.78 -5.07
N VAL A 95 -16.83 -7.21 -6.23
CA VAL A 95 -15.39 -7.38 -6.49
C VAL A 95 -14.58 -6.11 -6.25
N PRO A 96 -14.98 -4.91 -6.70
CA PRO A 96 -14.27 -3.67 -6.40
C PRO A 96 -14.18 -3.38 -4.89
N PHE A 97 -15.23 -3.73 -4.13
CA PHE A 97 -15.21 -3.61 -2.68
C PHE A 97 -14.15 -4.53 -2.05
N PHE A 98 -14.08 -5.78 -2.48
CA PHE A 98 -13.05 -6.70 -1.97
C PHE A 98 -11.64 -6.25 -2.32
N GLN A 99 -11.42 -5.65 -3.49
CA GLN A 99 -10.13 -5.06 -3.85
C GLN A 99 -9.70 -3.98 -2.84
N ILE A 100 -10.61 -3.06 -2.50
CA ILE A 100 -10.34 -2.01 -1.51
C ILE A 100 -10.13 -2.62 -0.12
N ALA A 101 -10.99 -3.54 0.30
CA ALA A 101 -10.90 -4.18 1.61
C ALA A 101 -9.60 -4.97 1.81
N VAL A 102 -9.08 -5.60 0.75
CA VAL A 102 -7.81 -6.34 0.79
C VAL A 102 -6.61 -5.40 0.98
N SER A 103 -6.67 -4.17 0.49
CA SER A 103 -5.59 -3.20 0.67
C SER A 103 -5.35 -2.83 2.14
N LEU A 104 -6.38 -2.93 3.00
CA LEU A 104 -6.29 -2.62 4.43
C LEU A 104 -5.27 -3.51 5.17
N PRO A 105 -5.46 -4.85 5.23
CA PRO A 105 -4.52 -5.71 5.94
C PRO A 105 -3.13 -5.67 5.31
N LEU A 106 -3.02 -5.48 4.00
CA LEU A 106 -1.74 -5.42 3.31
C LEU A 106 -0.96 -4.13 3.65
N SER A 107 -1.64 -2.99 3.74
CA SER A 107 -1.04 -1.74 4.19
C SER A 107 -0.54 -1.83 5.64
N ILE A 108 -1.31 -2.45 6.54
CA ILE A 108 -0.90 -2.70 7.91
C ILE A 108 0.29 -3.68 7.97
N ALA A 109 0.28 -4.74 7.17
CA ALA A 109 1.39 -5.69 7.12
C ALA A 109 2.70 -5.02 6.66
N LEU A 110 2.63 -4.16 5.64
CA LEU A 110 3.79 -3.37 5.21
C LEU A 110 4.24 -2.40 6.31
N LEU A 111 3.32 -1.67 6.94
CA LEU A 111 3.65 -0.74 8.02
C LEU A 111 4.24 -1.45 9.24
N ALA A 112 3.71 -2.62 9.61
CA ALA A 112 4.26 -3.44 10.69
C ALA A 112 5.66 -3.95 10.36
N SER A 113 5.92 -4.35 9.10
CA SER A 113 7.26 -4.75 8.64
C SER A 113 8.25 -3.58 8.70
N LEU A 114 7.83 -2.37 8.34
CA LEU A 114 8.62 -1.15 8.46
C LEU A 114 8.90 -0.80 9.93
N LEU A 115 7.91 -0.91 10.81
CA LEU A 115 8.07 -0.70 12.24
C LEU A 115 9.10 -1.68 12.83
N TRP A 116 9.03 -2.95 12.43
CA TRP A 116 9.98 -3.96 12.87
C TRP A 116 11.41 -3.69 12.35
N ALA A 117 11.55 -3.25 11.10
CA ALA A 117 12.85 -3.02 10.46
C ALA A 117 13.51 -1.71 10.91
N LEU A 118 12.75 -0.61 10.98
CA LEU A 118 13.27 0.74 11.22
C LEU A 118 13.29 1.11 12.70
N LYS A 119 12.30 0.66 13.48
CA LYS A 119 12.13 0.97 14.92
C LYS A 119 12.18 2.47 15.23
N THR A 120 11.76 3.33 14.30
CA THR A 120 11.78 4.78 14.46
C THR A 120 10.51 5.29 15.12
N ALA A 121 10.60 6.46 15.79
CA ALA A 121 9.43 7.13 16.36
C ALA A 121 8.38 7.46 15.26
N GLU A 122 8.83 7.77 14.05
CA GLU A 122 7.96 8.06 12.91
C GLU A 122 7.12 6.84 12.53
N THR A 123 7.72 5.64 12.41
CA THR A 123 6.99 4.41 12.07
C THR A 123 6.01 4.02 13.18
N LEU A 124 6.38 4.23 14.45
CA LEU A 124 5.48 4.02 15.58
C LEU A 124 4.30 4.99 15.54
N LEU A 125 4.56 6.27 15.26
CA LEU A 125 3.51 7.28 15.10
C LEU A 125 2.55 6.91 13.98
N CYS A 126 3.04 6.51 12.80
CA CYS A 126 2.23 6.06 11.69
C CYS A 126 1.33 4.87 12.05
N PHE A 127 1.88 3.90 12.79
CA PHE A 127 1.10 2.76 13.26
C PHE A 127 0.03 3.20 14.27
N ALA A 128 0.37 4.06 15.22
CA ALA A 128 -0.57 4.61 16.19
C ALA A 128 -1.70 5.41 15.51
N VAL A 129 -1.38 6.17 14.48
CA VAL A 129 -2.37 6.90 13.66
C VAL A 129 -3.35 5.93 12.99
N CYS A 130 -2.89 4.81 12.43
CA CYS A 130 -3.78 3.80 11.85
C CYS A 130 -4.72 3.19 12.91
N VAL A 131 -4.21 2.85 14.09
CA VAL A 131 -5.01 2.29 15.19
C VAL A 131 -6.04 3.33 15.66
N LEU A 132 -5.62 4.57 15.90
CA LEU A 132 -6.52 5.65 16.31
C LEU A 132 -7.59 5.93 15.28
N ASN A 133 -7.21 5.99 13.99
CA ASN A 133 -8.14 6.15 12.88
C ASN A 133 -9.22 5.06 12.88
N THR A 134 -8.83 3.80 13.09
CA THR A 134 -9.78 2.66 13.16
C THR A 134 -10.75 2.83 14.32
N LEU A 135 -10.24 3.13 15.52
CA LEU A 135 -11.07 3.30 16.71
C LEU A 135 -12.06 4.47 16.56
N VAL A 136 -11.58 5.62 16.09
CA VAL A 136 -12.42 6.80 15.85
C VAL A 136 -13.44 6.52 14.75
N GLY A 137 -13.03 5.88 13.66
CA GLY A 137 -13.93 5.54 12.56
C GLY A 137 -15.03 4.57 12.97
N ILE A 138 -14.72 3.53 13.75
CA ILE A 138 -15.73 2.61 14.31
C ILE A 138 -16.67 3.38 15.24
N ALA A 139 -16.14 4.22 16.14
CA ALA A 139 -16.96 5.00 17.05
C ALA A 139 -17.90 5.97 16.32
N LEU A 140 -17.42 6.64 15.27
CA LEU A 140 -18.23 7.52 14.44
C LEU A 140 -19.31 6.74 13.68
N TRP A 141 -18.94 5.64 13.04
CA TRP A 141 -19.89 4.81 12.31
C TRP A 141 -20.99 4.26 13.22
N THR A 142 -20.62 3.71 14.37
CA THR A 142 -21.61 3.22 15.35
C THR A 142 -22.49 4.36 15.85
N SER A 143 -21.92 5.52 16.20
CA SER A 143 -22.69 6.67 16.65
C SER A 143 -23.69 7.16 15.59
N VAL A 144 -23.25 7.29 14.33
CA VAL A 144 -24.15 7.73 13.25
C VAL A 144 -25.24 6.67 12.98
N SER A 145 -24.88 5.39 13.00
CA SER A 145 -25.84 4.32 12.76
C SER A 145 -26.93 4.19 13.82
N PHE A 146 -26.59 4.44 15.11
CA PHE A 146 -27.54 4.30 16.22
C PHE A 146 -28.30 5.57 16.53
N PHE A 147 -27.67 6.74 16.46
CA PHE A 147 -28.27 8.00 16.92
C PHE A 147 -28.70 8.92 15.78
N PHE A 148 -28.12 8.78 14.60
CA PHE A 148 -28.30 9.70 13.47
C PHE A 148 -28.50 8.94 12.15
N SER A 149 -29.35 7.93 12.14
CA SER A 149 -29.59 7.07 10.97
C SER A 149 -29.98 7.84 9.70
N GLU A 150 -30.64 8.99 9.84
CA GLU A 150 -31.02 9.89 8.74
C GLU A 150 -29.79 10.49 8.04
N TRP A 151 -28.68 10.62 8.75
CA TRP A 151 -27.41 11.16 8.23
C TRP A 151 -26.44 10.11 7.70
N LEU A 152 -26.85 8.83 7.74
CA LEU A 152 -25.97 7.72 7.38
C LEU A 152 -25.46 7.82 5.93
N GLU A 153 -26.36 8.18 4.99
CA GLU A 153 -26.00 8.36 3.59
C GLU A 153 -25.02 9.52 3.40
N VAL A 154 -25.28 10.66 4.04
CA VAL A 154 -24.38 11.83 4.00
C VAL A 154 -23.01 11.46 4.58
N TYR A 155 -22.98 10.73 5.69
CA TYR A 155 -21.74 10.23 6.27
C TYR A 155 -20.98 9.31 5.30
N GLY A 156 -21.67 8.39 4.60
CA GLY A 156 -21.09 7.53 3.58
C GLY A 156 -20.46 8.35 2.43
N GLN A 157 -21.16 9.37 1.94
CA GLN A 157 -20.63 10.27 0.89
C GLN A 157 -19.39 11.03 1.38
N MET A 158 -19.40 11.54 2.62
CA MET A 158 -18.24 12.21 3.22
C MET A 158 -17.04 11.27 3.37
N CYS A 159 -17.27 10.02 3.75
CA CYS A 159 -16.22 9.01 3.81
C CYS A 159 -15.58 8.78 2.43
N CYS A 160 -16.37 8.64 1.37
CA CYS A 160 -15.86 8.48 0.01
C CYS A 160 -15.08 9.72 -0.46
N MET A 161 -15.58 10.92 -0.18
CA MET A 161 -14.89 12.17 -0.52
C MET A 161 -13.54 12.30 0.22
N PHE A 162 -13.51 11.99 1.51
CA PHE A 162 -12.29 11.99 2.30
C PHE A 162 -11.28 10.94 1.80
N ALA A 163 -11.76 9.74 1.47
CA ALA A 163 -10.94 8.69 0.86
C ALA A 163 -10.31 9.16 -0.46
N SER A 164 -11.06 9.84 -1.32
CA SER A 164 -10.55 10.39 -2.58
C SER A 164 -9.42 11.39 -2.35
N ILE A 165 -9.54 12.27 -1.35
CA ILE A 165 -8.47 13.20 -0.96
C ILE A 165 -7.24 12.43 -0.48
N MET A 166 -7.41 11.40 0.36
CA MET A 166 -6.30 10.57 0.84
C MET A 166 -5.60 9.85 -0.31
N THR A 167 -6.35 9.31 -1.27
CA THR A 167 -5.80 8.69 -2.48
C THR A 167 -4.93 9.66 -3.28
N MET A 168 -5.38 10.92 -3.45
CA MET A 168 -4.63 11.95 -4.17
C MET A 168 -3.28 12.31 -3.54
N ILE A 169 -3.11 12.11 -2.23
CA ILE A 169 -1.87 12.47 -1.53
C ILE A 169 -1.02 11.27 -1.11
N THR A 170 -1.50 10.05 -1.34
CA THR A 170 -0.90 8.80 -0.81
C THR A 170 0.57 8.63 -1.17
N TRP A 171 0.97 8.96 -2.40
CA TRP A 171 2.34 8.77 -2.87
C TRP A 171 3.24 9.99 -2.72
N LEU A 172 2.70 11.15 -2.34
CA LEU A 172 3.50 12.37 -2.15
C LEU A 172 4.64 12.20 -1.14
N PRO A 173 4.44 11.57 0.05
CA PRO A 173 5.53 11.38 1.00
C PRO A 173 6.65 10.51 0.41
N GLN A 174 6.30 9.50 -0.39
CA GLN A 174 7.29 8.62 -1.04
C GLN A 174 8.07 9.37 -2.13
N ILE A 175 7.40 10.20 -2.94
CA ILE A 175 8.05 11.06 -3.96
C ILE A 175 9.04 12.00 -3.29
N ILE A 176 8.61 12.70 -2.23
CA ILE A 176 9.46 13.64 -1.48
C ILE A 176 10.67 12.92 -0.91
N LEU A 177 10.48 11.73 -0.32
CA LEU A 177 11.56 10.94 0.26
C LEU A 177 12.60 10.54 -0.79
N VAL A 178 12.17 9.99 -1.94
CA VAL A 178 13.05 9.56 -3.02
C VAL A 178 13.79 10.76 -3.61
N PHE A 179 13.10 11.87 -3.81
CA PHE A 179 13.69 13.09 -4.35
C PHE A 179 14.75 13.70 -3.40
N THR A 180 14.44 13.76 -2.10
CA THR A 180 15.31 14.33 -1.08
C THR A 180 16.54 13.46 -0.84
N LYS A 181 16.35 12.15 -0.73
CA LYS A 181 17.47 11.20 -0.53
C LYS A 181 18.26 10.88 -1.80
N ARG A 182 17.75 11.27 -2.96
CA ARG A 182 18.31 10.93 -4.29
C ARG A 182 18.59 9.43 -4.45
N SER A 183 17.78 8.62 -3.79
CA SER A 183 17.91 7.16 -3.75
C SER A 183 16.54 6.55 -3.51
N THR A 184 16.31 5.41 -4.12
CA THR A 184 15.07 4.63 -3.94
C THR A 184 15.17 3.63 -2.79
N GLY A 185 16.38 3.38 -2.28
CA GLY A 185 16.63 2.43 -1.19
C GLY A 185 16.00 1.06 -1.45
N GLU A 186 15.18 0.60 -0.50
CA GLU A 186 14.48 -0.70 -0.57
C GLU A 186 13.12 -0.62 -1.30
N LEU A 187 12.80 0.48 -1.99
CA LEU A 187 11.58 0.57 -2.78
C LEU A 187 11.62 -0.41 -3.96
N SER A 188 10.67 -1.33 -4.00
CA SER A 188 10.60 -2.37 -5.02
C SER A 188 10.06 -1.82 -6.34
N LEU A 189 10.77 -2.04 -7.45
CA LEU A 189 10.25 -1.75 -8.79
C LEU A 189 9.00 -2.59 -9.10
N VAL A 190 8.98 -3.84 -8.66
CA VAL A 190 7.84 -4.74 -8.87
C VAL A 190 6.59 -4.16 -8.20
N PHE A 191 6.72 -3.70 -6.95
CA PHE A 191 5.65 -3.00 -6.24
C PHE A 191 5.13 -1.79 -7.03
N LEU A 192 6.03 -0.91 -7.47
CA LEU A 192 5.66 0.29 -8.24
C LEU A 192 4.98 -0.04 -9.56
N LEU A 193 5.47 -1.05 -10.30
CA LEU A 193 4.88 -1.43 -11.58
C LEU A 193 3.49 -2.04 -11.43
N PHE A 194 3.27 -2.88 -10.42
CA PHE A 194 1.95 -3.45 -10.15
C PHE A 194 0.95 -2.37 -9.74
N GLU A 195 1.34 -1.44 -8.87
CA GLU A 195 0.50 -0.30 -8.49
C GLU A 195 0.20 0.61 -9.69
N PHE A 196 1.20 0.92 -10.50
CA PHE A 196 1.05 1.74 -11.72
C PHE A 196 0.10 1.10 -12.74
N ILE A 197 0.27 -0.20 -13.02
CA ILE A 197 -0.61 -0.94 -13.94
C ILE A 197 -2.02 -1.03 -13.34
N GLY A 198 -2.12 -1.26 -12.02
CA GLY A 198 -3.38 -1.31 -11.30
C GLY A 198 -4.18 -0.02 -11.45
N SER A 199 -3.55 1.13 -11.17
CA SER A 199 -4.19 2.45 -11.33
C SER A 199 -4.60 2.73 -12.78
N ALA A 200 -3.74 2.40 -13.75
CA ALA A 200 -4.07 2.53 -15.17
C ALA A 200 -5.31 1.69 -15.54
N THR A 201 -5.37 0.45 -15.05
CA THR A 201 -6.49 -0.45 -15.28
C THR A 201 -7.77 0.10 -14.65
N THR A 202 -7.70 0.62 -13.43
CA THR A 202 -8.84 1.23 -12.74
C THR A 202 -9.37 2.44 -13.50
N ILE A 203 -8.50 3.33 -13.98
CA ILE A 203 -8.89 4.49 -14.81
C ILE A 203 -9.60 4.03 -16.08
N LEU A 204 -9.01 3.05 -16.81
CA LEU A 204 -9.62 2.53 -18.02
C LEU A 204 -11.02 1.94 -17.74
N TYR A 205 -11.16 1.25 -16.62
CA TYR A 205 -12.43 0.68 -16.19
C TYR A 205 -13.50 1.74 -15.94
N GLN A 206 -13.13 2.82 -15.27
CA GLN A 206 -14.07 3.89 -14.92
C GLN A 206 -14.36 4.84 -16.11
N ALA A 207 -13.37 5.06 -16.98
CA ALA A 207 -13.48 6.01 -18.08
C ALA A 207 -14.13 5.43 -19.35
N LEU A 208 -14.06 4.10 -19.56
CA LEU A 208 -14.62 3.49 -20.76
C LEU A 208 -16.14 3.34 -20.68
N PRO A 209 -16.89 3.75 -21.73
CA PRO A 209 -18.36 3.69 -21.75
C PRO A 209 -18.93 2.28 -21.54
N TRP A 210 -18.13 1.26 -21.85
CA TRP A 210 -18.55 -0.15 -21.77
C TRP A 210 -18.46 -0.71 -20.34
N PHE A 211 -17.77 -0.01 -19.42
CA PHE A 211 -17.56 -0.48 -18.06
C PHE A 211 -18.24 0.37 -16.99
N GLY A 212 -18.66 1.58 -17.27
CA GLY A 212 -19.31 2.39 -16.24
C GLY A 212 -19.66 3.79 -16.72
N ASN A 213 -18.87 4.36 -17.61
CA ASN A 213 -19.03 5.77 -18.05
C ASN A 213 -19.20 6.72 -16.86
N GLU A 214 -18.40 6.49 -15.81
CA GLU A 214 -18.47 7.29 -14.59
C GLU A 214 -18.02 8.74 -14.88
N PRO A 215 -18.61 9.72 -14.21
CA PRO A 215 -18.24 11.11 -14.40
C PRO A 215 -16.78 11.33 -14.02
N TRP A 216 -16.15 12.33 -14.64
CA TRP A 216 -14.70 12.61 -14.49
C TRP A 216 -14.22 12.76 -13.04
N ASN A 217 -15.07 13.21 -12.13
CA ASN A 217 -14.77 13.35 -10.72
C ASN A 217 -14.60 11.99 -10.00
N ALA A 218 -15.13 10.90 -10.55
CA ALA A 218 -14.97 9.58 -9.99
C ALA A 218 -13.58 9.01 -10.27
N TRP A 219 -13.02 9.21 -11.48
CA TRP A 219 -11.71 8.69 -11.85
C TRP A 219 -10.55 9.68 -11.67
N LEU A 220 -10.84 10.94 -11.33
CA LEU A 220 -9.81 11.96 -11.07
C LEU A 220 -8.81 11.55 -9.97
N PRO A 221 -9.23 11.02 -8.80
CA PRO A 221 -8.31 10.57 -7.77
C PRO A 221 -7.34 9.49 -8.28
N GLU A 222 -7.83 8.55 -9.07
CA GLU A 222 -7.03 7.48 -9.67
C GLU A 222 -6.05 8.01 -10.71
N PHE A 223 -6.45 9.03 -11.49
CA PHE A 223 -5.55 9.69 -12.43
C PHE A 223 -4.40 10.42 -11.72
N VAL A 224 -4.68 11.09 -10.61
CA VAL A 224 -3.65 11.72 -9.78
C VAL A 224 -2.72 10.66 -9.18
N LEU A 225 -3.27 9.57 -8.67
CA LEU A 225 -2.52 8.43 -8.14
C LEU A 225 -1.59 7.85 -9.22
N PHE A 226 -2.12 7.54 -10.40
CA PHE A 226 -1.36 7.06 -11.56
C PHE A 226 -0.21 8.02 -11.92
N SER A 227 -0.47 9.32 -11.94
CA SER A 227 0.54 10.32 -12.25
C SER A 227 1.67 10.33 -11.22
N GLN A 228 1.37 10.20 -9.94
CA GLN A 228 2.36 10.10 -8.86
C GLN A 228 3.20 8.82 -8.99
N GLN A 229 2.58 7.70 -9.29
CA GLN A 229 3.27 6.43 -9.50
C GLN A 229 4.17 6.48 -10.74
N PHE A 230 3.71 7.12 -11.81
CA PHE A 230 4.54 7.37 -13.01
C PHE A 230 5.79 8.17 -12.67
N ILE A 231 5.65 9.26 -11.90
CA ILE A 231 6.79 10.04 -11.41
C ILE A 231 7.76 9.16 -10.62
N LEU A 232 7.26 8.30 -9.74
CA LEU A 232 8.10 7.38 -8.96
C LEU A 232 8.82 6.36 -9.82
N VAL A 233 8.18 5.79 -10.83
CA VAL A 233 8.82 4.88 -11.79
C VAL A 233 9.93 5.62 -12.55
N CYS A 234 9.70 6.85 -12.98
CA CYS A 234 10.72 7.68 -13.62
C CYS A 234 11.89 7.98 -12.68
N LEU A 235 11.63 8.37 -11.43
CA LEU A 235 12.66 8.59 -10.42
C LEU A 235 13.42 7.30 -10.11
N TRP A 236 12.71 6.18 -9.98
CA TRP A 236 13.33 4.88 -9.75
C TRP A 236 14.29 4.52 -10.88
N THR A 237 13.87 4.63 -12.13
CA THR A 237 14.70 4.36 -13.31
C THR A 237 15.87 5.33 -13.40
N TRP A 238 15.66 6.60 -13.08
CA TRP A 238 16.69 7.62 -13.08
C TRP A 238 17.80 7.34 -12.06
N PHE A 239 17.45 7.06 -10.82
CA PHE A 239 18.45 6.79 -9.77
C PHE A 239 19.09 5.40 -9.87
N ASN A 240 18.39 4.44 -10.49
CA ASN A 240 18.91 3.08 -10.68
C ASN A 240 19.38 2.80 -12.10
N ARG A 241 19.54 3.81 -12.96
CA ARG A 241 19.98 3.64 -14.36
C ARG A 241 21.27 2.83 -14.50
N CYS A 242 22.19 2.93 -13.53
CA CYS A 242 23.39 2.11 -13.52
C CYS A 242 23.09 0.61 -13.39
N LEU A 243 22.02 0.22 -12.68
CA LEU A 243 21.59 -1.17 -12.55
C LEU A 243 20.99 -1.72 -13.85
N LEU A 244 20.40 -0.85 -14.67
CA LEU A 244 19.81 -1.24 -15.96
C LEU A 244 20.85 -1.32 -17.08
N ILE A 245 21.92 -0.54 -17.01
CA ILE A 245 22.93 -0.43 -18.07
C ILE A 245 24.12 -1.36 -17.85
N ILE A 246 24.46 -1.64 -16.58
CA ILE A 246 25.62 -2.51 -16.26
C ILE A 246 25.13 -3.95 -16.13
N PRO A 247 25.78 -4.92 -16.84
CA PRO A 247 25.46 -6.34 -16.68
C PRO A 247 25.51 -6.74 -15.20
N ILE A 248 24.54 -7.54 -14.79
CA ILE A 248 24.30 -8.01 -13.41
C ILE A 248 25.60 -8.43 -12.67
N THR A 249 26.54 -9.00 -13.42
CA THR A 249 27.84 -9.43 -12.91
C THR A 249 28.73 -8.29 -12.40
N HIS A 250 28.64 -7.11 -12.99
CA HIS A 250 29.45 -5.94 -12.57
C HIS A 250 28.83 -5.24 -11.37
N CYS A 251 27.51 -5.19 -11.32
CA CYS A 251 26.77 -4.61 -10.18
C CYS A 251 26.96 -5.43 -8.89
N MET A 252 26.99 -6.76 -8.99
CA MET A 252 27.30 -7.63 -7.85
C MET A 252 28.75 -7.45 -7.34
N LYS A 253 29.70 -7.20 -8.21
CA LYS A 253 31.07 -6.87 -7.78
C LYS A 253 31.14 -5.53 -7.04
N LEU A 254 30.53 -4.48 -7.57
CA LEU A 254 30.48 -3.16 -6.90
C LEU A 254 29.77 -3.21 -5.54
N ARG A 255 28.69 -3.98 -5.44
CA ARG A 255 27.98 -4.18 -4.17
C ARG A 255 28.83 -4.92 -3.14
N LYS A 256 29.59 -5.94 -3.54
CA LYS A 256 30.54 -6.64 -2.68
C LYS A 256 31.66 -5.71 -2.19
N PHE A 257 32.21 -4.86 -3.07
CA PHE A 257 33.22 -3.87 -2.70
C PHE A 257 32.67 -2.82 -1.72
N ALA A 258 31.45 -2.33 -1.93
CA ALA A 258 30.82 -1.38 -1.01
C ALA A 258 30.54 -1.99 0.37
N THR A 259 30.11 -3.25 0.42
CA THR A 259 29.86 -3.99 1.67
C THR A 259 31.19 -4.28 2.40
N GLN A 260 32.23 -4.63 1.66
CA GLN A 260 33.56 -4.86 2.25
C GLN A 260 34.12 -3.57 2.85
N ARG A 261 34.04 -2.45 2.13
CA ARG A 261 34.50 -1.15 2.60
C ARG A 261 33.77 -0.67 3.87
N LYS A 262 32.47 -1.02 3.98
CA LYS A 262 31.70 -0.73 5.20
C LYS A 262 32.18 -1.59 6.38
N LYS A 263 32.47 -2.87 6.17
CA LYS A 263 33.04 -3.75 7.18
C LYS A 263 34.43 -3.30 7.64
N ASP A 264 35.30 -2.96 6.69
CA ASP A 264 36.63 -2.47 6.98
C ASP A 264 36.62 -1.16 7.80
N SER A 265 35.62 -0.28 7.53
CA SER A 265 35.42 0.96 8.32
C SER A 265 34.86 0.69 9.72
N GLU A 266 34.00 -0.31 9.88
CA GLU A 266 33.45 -0.72 11.17
C GLU A 266 34.58 -1.40 12.03
N GLU A 267 35.38 -2.28 11.45
CA GLU A 267 36.53 -2.89 12.13
C GLU A 267 37.59 -1.84 12.52
N GLN A 268 37.87 -0.83 11.68
CA GLN A 268 38.77 0.26 12.03
C GLN A 268 38.22 1.13 13.17
N ALA A 269 36.93 1.40 13.18
CA ALA A 269 36.27 2.13 14.27
C ALA A 269 36.38 1.34 15.59
N GLU A 270 36.09 0.03 15.55
CA GLU A 270 36.15 -0.85 16.72
C GLU A 270 37.59 -0.97 17.29
N SER A 271 38.59 -1.12 16.43
CA SER A 271 40.01 -1.13 16.85
C SER A 271 40.50 0.21 17.43
N THR A 272 39.88 1.33 17.01
CA THR A 272 40.21 2.66 17.55
C THR A 272 39.57 2.85 18.94
N TYR A 273 38.41 2.25 19.20
CA TYR A 273 37.79 2.26 20.52
C TYR A 273 38.53 1.38 21.53
N GLU A 274 39.04 0.20 21.13
CA GLU A 274 39.84 -0.66 22.01
C GLU A 274 41.16 -0.01 22.45
N MET A 275 41.79 0.84 21.64
CA MET A 275 43.03 1.55 22.01
C MET A 275 42.82 2.70 22.99
N VAL A 276 41.61 3.17 23.20
CA VAL A 276 41.29 4.31 24.09
C VAL A 276 40.92 3.86 25.52
N GLU A 277 40.63 2.57 25.74
CA GLU A 277 40.01 2.09 26.98
C GLU A 277 41.00 1.60 28.07
N TYR A 278 42.33 1.67 27.86
CA TYR A 278 43.32 1.35 28.91
C TYR A 278 44.16 2.57 29.28
N PRO A 279 43.78 3.33 30.33
CA PRO A 279 44.73 4.22 30.99
C PRO A 279 45.79 3.35 31.68
N PRO A 280 47.08 3.71 31.59
CA PRO A 280 48.15 2.94 32.23
C PRO A 280 47.90 2.87 33.75
N PRO A 281 48.25 1.73 34.40
CA PRO A 281 48.06 1.57 35.83
C PRO A 281 48.88 2.63 36.57
N TYR A 282 48.17 3.38 37.42
CA TYR A 282 48.79 4.36 38.33
C TYR A 282 49.69 3.59 39.30
N ILE A 283 51.00 3.72 39.13
CA ILE A 283 51.96 3.19 40.09
C ILE A 283 52.04 4.22 41.23
N ASP A 284 51.37 3.91 42.32
CA ASP A 284 51.40 4.66 43.56
C ASP A 284 52.77 4.39 44.22
N GLY A 285 53.66 5.35 44.08
CA GLY A 285 55.00 5.33 44.69
C GLY A 285 54.95 5.97 46.08
N SER A 286 54.49 5.23 47.08
CA SER A 286 54.67 5.57 48.49
C SER A 286 55.85 4.81 49.06
N LEU A 287 56.93 5.54 49.29
CA LEU A 287 57.93 5.28 50.31
C LEU A 287 57.76 6.31 51.40
#